data_a3f9db6604cdeb58b5dfb23aa543653e
#
_entry.id   a3f9db6604cdeb58b5dfb23aa543653e
#
_cell.length_a   1.000
_cell.length_b   1.000
_cell.length_c   1.000
_cell.angle_alpha   90.00
_cell.angle_beta   90.00
_cell.angle_gamma   90.00
#
_symmetry.space_group_name_H-M   'P 1'
#
loop_
_entity.id
_entity.type
_entity.pdbx_description
1 polymer ?
#
loop_
_entity_poly.entity_id
_entity_poly.type
_entity_poly.pdbx_seq_one_letter_code
_entity_poly.pdbx_strand_id
1 'polypeptide(L)'
;MDTQNDILAYNGKNSLDFSGRRVVVGAKQLKKALRNGGVLQVYAACNADPAITGPIEAYCKDHSVAFAWVKSMADLGRACGIEVGAAAAALVD
;
A
#
# COMPACT_ATOMS: atom_id res chain seq x y z
N MET A 1 11.69 6.79 -10.43
CA MET A 1 10.33 7.02 -10.87
C MET A 1 9.56 7.74 -9.79
N ASP A 2 8.76 8.67 -10.16
CA ASP A 2 8.09 9.49 -9.18
C ASP A 2 6.75 8.89 -8.74
N THR A 3 6.21 9.44 -7.68
CA THR A 3 4.96 9.00 -7.09
C THR A 3 3.79 9.11 -8.07
N GLN A 4 3.86 10.08 -8.95
CA GLN A 4 2.79 10.31 -9.90
C GLN A 4 2.63 9.13 -10.85
N ASN A 5 3.72 8.53 -11.27
CA ASN A 5 3.68 7.35 -12.13
C ASN A 5 3.04 6.17 -11.44
N ASP A 6 3.29 6.01 -10.15
CA ASP A 6 2.68 4.93 -9.39
C ASP A 6 1.18 5.08 -9.33
N ILE A 7 0.70 6.31 -9.13
CA ILE A 7 -0.73 6.57 -9.10
C ILE A 7 -1.35 6.34 -10.47
N LEU A 8 -0.68 6.77 -11.53
CA LEU A 8 -1.20 6.60 -12.88
C LEU A 8 -1.27 5.14 -13.30
N ALA A 9 -0.30 4.34 -12.88
CA ALA A 9 -0.29 2.93 -13.22
C ALA A 9 -1.51 2.21 -12.67
N TYR A 10 -2.06 2.73 -11.61
CA TYR A 10 -3.19 2.14 -10.94
C TYR A 10 -4.53 2.67 -11.46
N ASN A 11 -4.55 3.89 -11.97
CA ASN A 11 -5.76 4.60 -12.32
C ASN A 11 -6.26 4.19 -13.70
N GLY A 12 -7.51 3.74 -13.77
CA GLY A 12 -8.16 3.46 -15.03
C GLY A 12 -7.83 2.09 -15.59
N LYS A 13 -7.13 2.06 -16.71
CA LYS A 13 -6.94 0.84 -17.48
C LYS A 13 -6.20 -0.27 -16.74
N ASN A 14 -5.26 0.13 -15.93
CA ASN A 14 -4.43 -0.84 -15.23
C ASN A 14 -4.78 -0.85 -13.77
N SER A 15 -5.65 -1.77 -13.40
CA SER A 15 -5.98 -1.98 -11.99
C SER A 15 -4.80 -2.63 -11.31
N LEU A 16 -4.54 -2.22 -10.08
CA LEU A 16 -3.57 -2.89 -9.25
C LEU A 16 -4.02 -4.32 -9.02
N ASP A 17 -3.08 -5.23 -9.09
CA ASP A 17 -3.35 -6.65 -8.88
C ASP A 17 -2.09 -7.29 -8.33
N PHE A 18 -2.18 -7.78 -7.11
CA PHE A 18 -1.03 -8.39 -6.43
C PHE A 18 -1.05 -9.90 -6.50
N SER A 19 -1.82 -10.47 -7.43
CA SER A 19 -1.86 -11.92 -7.63
C SER A 19 -0.46 -12.47 -7.84
N GLY A 20 -0.16 -13.55 -7.15
CA GLY A 20 1.15 -14.17 -7.26
C GLY A 20 2.25 -13.47 -6.48
N ARG A 21 1.94 -12.38 -5.80
CA ARG A 21 2.89 -11.65 -4.98
C ARG A 21 2.61 -11.91 -3.51
N ARG A 22 3.63 -11.75 -2.69
CA ARG A 22 3.45 -11.85 -1.24
C ARG A 22 3.03 -10.50 -0.71
N VAL A 23 1.89 -10.46 -0.04
CA VAL A 23 1.26 -9.23 0.39
C VAL A 23 0.97 -9.28 1.88
N VAL A 24 1.24 -8.17 2.56
CA VAL A 24 0.83 -7.95 3.94
C VAL A 24 -0.28 -6.93 3.90
N VAL A 25 -1.43 -7.24 4.51
CA VAL A 25 -2.61 -6.39 4.46
C VAL A 25 -2.95 -5.87 5.84
N GLY A 26 -3.29 -4.59 5.92
CA GLY A 26 -3.70 -3.95 7.16
C GLY A 26 -2.58 -3.20 7.83
N ALA A 27 -2.93 -2.08 8.48
CA ALA A 27 -1.95 -1.17 9.06
C ALA A 27 -1.08 -1.83 10.12
N LYS A 28 -1.71 -2.64 10.97
CA LYS A 28 -1.00 -3.29 12.07
C LYS A 28 0.04 -4.28 11.55
N GLN A 29 -0.37 -5.11 10.59
CA GLN A 29 0.54 -6.09 10.00
C GLN A 29 1.64 -5.40 9.21
N LEU A 30 1.28 -4.32 8.52
CA LEU A 30 2.25 -3.55 7.75
C LEU A 30 3.33 -2.95 8.65
N LYS A 31 2.93 -2.36 9.78
CA LYS A 31 3.90 -1.79 10.71
C LYS A 31 4.88 -2.84 11.22
N LYS A 32 4.38 -4.03 11.48
CA LYS A 32 5.23 -5.14 11.91
C LYS A 32 6.22 -5.53 10.82
N ALA A 33 5.74 -5.61 9.58
CA ALA A 33 6.60 -5.94 8.45
C ALA A 33 7.68 -4.89 8.23
N LEU A 34 7.34 -3.62 8.39
CA LEU A 34 8.31 -2.54 8.24
C LEU A 34 9.44 -2.67 9.24
N ARG A 35 9.13 -3.06 10.49
CA ARG A 35 10.16 -3.24 11.51
C ARG A 35 11.04 -4.44 11.23
N ASN A 36 10.49 -5.47 10.59
CA ASN A 36 11.23 -6.69 10.32
C ASN A 36 12.04 -6.64 9.03
N GLY A 37 11.76 -5.69 8.16
CA GLY A 37 12.44 -5.58 6.88
C GLY A 37 11.78 -6.43 5.81
N GLY A 38 12.31 -6.36 4.59
CA GLY A 38 11.80 -7.15 3.47
C GLY A 38 10.61 -6.55 2.77
N VAL A 39 10.25 -5.31 3.10
CA VAL A 39 9.15 -4.63 2.42
C VAL A 39 9.68 -3.99 1.14
N LEU A 40 9.03 -4.33 0.03
CA LEU A 40 9.43 -3.83 -1.29
C LEU A 40 8.68 -2.57 -1.68
N GLN A 41 7.40 -2.49 -1.33
CA GLN A 41 6.56 -1.37 -1.72
C GLN A 41 5.38 -1.28 -0.77
N VAL A 42 5.09 -0.06 -0.31
CA VAL A 42 3.93 0.20 0.56
C VAL A 42 2.87 0.94 -0.24
N TYR A 43 1.62 0.58 -0.03
CA TYR A 43 0.46 1.26 -0.60
C TYR A 43 -0.49 1.67 0.51
N ALA A 44 -1.10 2.84 0.36
CA ALA A 44 -2.10 3.32 1.30
C ALA A 44 -3.26 3.93 0.52
N ALA A 45 -4.47 3.75 1.03
CA ALA A 45 -5.67 4.24 0.36
C ALA A 45 -5.93 5.70 0.68
N CYS A 46 -6.20 6.48 -0.35
CA CYS A 46 -6.43 7.93 -0.18
C CYS A 46 -7.64 8.24 0.70
N ASN A 47 -8.65 7.37 0.69
CA ASN A 47 -9.86 7.62 1.47
C ASN A 47 -9.87 6.91 2.82
N ALA A 48 -8.75 6.37 3.24
CA ALA A 48 -8.63 5.79 4.58
C ALA A 48 -8.39 6.90 5.60
N ASP A 49 -8.60 6.56 6.86
CA ASP A 49 -8.40 7.50 7.96
C ASP A 49 -6.95 7.97 7.99
N PRO A 50 -6.70 9.29 7.91
CA PRO A 50 -5.34 9.81 7.96
C PRO A 50 -4.59 9.45 9.24
N ALA A 51 -5.30 9.20 10.33
CA ALA A 51 -4.67 8.75 11.56
C ALA A 51 -3.99 7.40 11.39
N ILE A 52 -4.45 6.62 10.40
CA ILE A 52 -3.85 5.32 10.08
C ILE A 52 -2.75 5.48 9.04
N THR A 53 -3.03 6.20 7.95
CA THR A 53 -2.11 6.25 6.82
C THR A 53 -0.96 7.25 7.02
N GLY A 54 -1.20 8.32 7.79
CA GLY A 54 -0.18 9.35 8.00
C GLY A 54 1.10 8.80 8.63
N PRO A 55 1.00 8.06 9.75
CA PRO A 55 2.20 7.49 10.36
C PRO A 55 2.95 6.53 9.45
N ILE A 56 2.22 5.79 8.62
CA ILE A 56 2.84 4.86 7.67
C ILE A 56 3.61 5.63 6.61
N GLU A 57 3.00 6.68 6.06
CA GLU A 57 3.66 7.51 5.07
C GLU A 57 4.93 8.14 5.65
N ALA A 58 4.83 8.67 6.86
CA ALA A 58 5.97 9.30 7.52
C ALA A 58 7.10 8.30 7.73
N TYR A 59 6.77 7.10 8.18
CA TYR A 59 7.77 6.06 8.40
C TYR A 59 8.49 5.72 7.10
N CYS A 60 7.74 5.54 6.03
CA CYS A 60 8.31 5.19 4.74
C CYS A 60 9.24 6.28 4.23
N LYS A 61 8.84 7.53 4.41
CA LYS A 61 9.65 8.66 4.01
C LYS A 61 10.97 8.71 4.79
N ASP A 62 10.88 8.51 6.11
CA ASP A 62 12.06 8.55 6.97
C ASP A 62 13.03 7.41 6.70
N HIS A 63 12.53 6.27 6.25
CA HIS A 63 13.36 5.07 6.08
C HIS A 63 13.57 4.72 4.61
N SER A 64 13.21 5.61 3.71
CA SER A 64 13.41 5.42 2.26
C SER A 64 12.73 4.16 1.74
N VAL A 65 11.54 3.88 2.24
CA VAL A 65 10.73 2.77 1.76
C VAL A 65 9.81 3.29 0.67
N ALA A 66 9.72 2.58 -0.45
CA ALA A 66 8.86 2.99 -1.56
C ALA A 66 7.40 3.03 -1.10
N PHE A 67 6.71 4.12 -1.45
CA PHE A 67 5.35 4.38 -0.99
C PHE A 67 4.53 4.96 -2.14
N ALA A 68 3.30 4.52 -2.27
CA ALA A 68 2.38 5.06 -3.26
C ALA A 68 0.96 5.10 -2.69
N TRP A 69 0.18 6.08 -3.16
CA TRP A 69 -1.23 6.18 -2.80
C TRP A 69 -2.08 5.40 -3.79
N VAL A 70 -3.14 4.80 -3.28
CA VAL A 70 -4.15 4.10 -4.07
C VAL A 70 -5.46 4.85 -3.91
N LYS A 71 -6.25 4.89 -4.96
CA LYS A 71 -7.45 5.70 -5.03
C LYS A 71 -8.42 5.47 -3.87
N SER A 72 -8.64 4.20 -3.48
CA SER A 72 -9.61 3.90 -2.44
C SER A 72 -9.25 2.62 -1.70
N MET A 73 -9.83 2.48 -0.51
CA MET A 73 -9.70 1.24 0.25
C MET A 73 -10.28 0.05 -0.50
N ALA A 74 -11.38 0.26 -1.22
CA ALA A 74 -12.00 -0.81 -1.99
C ALA A 74 -11.05 -1.32 -3.07
N ASP A 75 -10.41 -0.41 -3.78
CA ASP A 75 -9.46 -0.78 -4.83
C ASP A 75 -8.25 -1.51 -4.26
N LEU A 76 -7.74 -1.03 -3.13
CA LEU A 76 -6.59 -1.68 -2.51
C LEU A 76 -6.94 -3.07 -2.00
N GLY A 77 -8.11 -3.23 -1.39
CA GLY A 77 -8.57 -4.54 -0.97
C GLY A 77 -8.71 -5.51 -2.14
N ARG A 78 -9.26 -5.02 -3.25
CA ARG A 78 -9.40 -5.83 -4.46
C ARG A 78 -8.03 -6.27 -4.98
N ALA A 79 -7.07 -5.37 -5.00
CA ALA A 79 -5.71 -5.70 -5.43
C ALA A 79 -5.10 -6.79 -4.56
N CYS A 80 -5.41 -6.77 -3.27
CA CYS A 80 -4.91 -7.77 -2.33
C CYS A 80 -5.67 -9.09 -2.39
N GLY A 81 -6.77 -9.15 -3.13
CA GLY A 81 -7.56 -10.36 -3.25
C GLY A 81 -8.50 -10.60 -2.09
N ILE A 82 -8.87 -9.58 -1.35
CA ILE A 82 -9.81 -9.69 -0.23
C ILE A 82 -11.12 -9.01 -0.59
N GLU A 83 -12.19 -9.35 0.13
CA GLU A 83 -13.52 -8.84 -0.18
C GLU A 83 -13.83 -7.53 0.52
N VAL A 84 -13.01 -7.13 1.47
CA VAL A 84 -13.21 -5.88 2.19
C VAL A 84 -12.13 -4.89 1.79
N GLY A 85 -12.33 -3.63 2.13
CA GLY A 85 -11.34 -2.62 1.84
C GLY A 85 -10.12 -2.75 2.71
N ALA A 86 -9.01 -2.18 2.26
CA ALA A 86 -7.76 -2.14 3.00
C ALA A 86 -7.27 -0.70 3.07
N ALA A 87 -6.91 -0.27 4.28
CA ALA A 87 -6.36 1.08 4.46
C ALA A 87 -4.91 1.15 3.98
N ALA A 88 -4.16 0.07 4.13
CA ALA A 88 -2.76 0.00 3.74
C ALA A 88 -2.36 -1.44 3.48
N ALA A 89 -1.36 -1.61 2.65
CA ALA A 89 -0.82 -2.93 2.32
C ALA A 89 0.62 -2.79 1.84
N ALA A 90 1.34 -3.88 1.81
CA ALA A 90 2.71 -3.87 1.32
C ALA A 90 3.03 -5.14 0.54
N LEU A 91 3.84 -4.97 -0.49
CA LEU A 91 4.46 -6.09 -1.16
C LEU A 91 5.74 -6.42 -0.41
N VAL A 92 5.95 -7.68 -0.13
CA VAL A 92 7.13 -8.13 0.63
C VAL A 92 7.86 -9.22 -0.12
N ASP A 93 9.08 -9.47 0.31
CA ASP A 93 9.91 -10.55 -0.27
C ASP A 93 9.26 -11.91 -0.17
#